data_a8bbbbbe49f80535ec7036470c95b2e6
#
_entry.id   a8bbbbbe49f80535ec7036470c95b2e6
#
_cell.length_a   1.000
_cell.length_b   1.000
_cell.length_c   1.000
_cell.angle_alpha   90.00
_cell.angle_beta   90.00
_cell.angle_gamma   90.00
#
_symmetry.space_group_name_H-M   'P 1'
#
loop_
_entity.id
_entity.type
_entity.pdbx_description
1 polymer ?
#
loop_
_entity_poly.entity_id
_entity_poly.type
_entity_poly.pdbx_seq_one_letter_code
_entity_poly.pdbx_strand_id
1 'polypeptide(L)'
;MNAKEFVQIVKKMFSKGLTPEEKIKLADEGPVCRLLLRQWDKFFGTSIENKKIEEEIWTNITDVCWNHKPAKKKLSGYNRGFRILAAVACLLLVVGTWYLITSRASLETIVLGPADTRMTYVLPDSSVVWLAAGSTLSYPDDFLKERKVVLEGETSFEVKKMTGGSPFRVYFKDALVEVKGTEFNIKSDDEVAEVTLFTGKIDFQVTGQEAIEVKPAQRITYYIDSKTIETETLDIEGYDWRKEEYNFTDKPLGELINLINKKYHTKVCFENKKNRDNLFTGTIRKDEELAKVLRKISISFGL
;
A
#
# COMPACT_ATOMS: atom_id res chain seq x y z
N MET A 1 5.03 1.91 -44.33
CA MET A 1 4.64 2.58 -45.60
C MET A 1 5.47 3.85 -45.81
N ASN A 2 5.91 4.21 -47.02
CA ASN A 2 6.64 5.48 -47.18
C ASN A 2 5.66 6.66 -47.34
N ALA A 3 6.12 7.92 -47.08
CA ALA A 3 5.26 9.10 -47.05
C ALA A 3 4.53 9.35 -48.40
N LYS A 4 5.13 9.01 -49.55
CA LYS A 4 4.47 9.18 -50.87
C LYS A 4 3.35 8.16 -51.05
N GLU A 5 3.54 6.94 -50.63
CA GLU A 5 2.55 5.86 -50.69
C GLU A 5 1.39 6.14 -49.73
N PHE A 6 1.65 6.66 -48.54
CA PHE A 6 0.64 7.08 -47.59
C PHE A 6 -0.25 8.16 -48.17
N VAL A 7 0.33 9.24 -48.75
CA VAL A 7 -0.42 10.33 -49.37
C VAL A 7 -1.27 9.84 -50.55
N GLN A 8 -0.78 8.90 -51.35
CA GLN A 8 -1.55 8.32 -52.44
C GLN A 8 -2.76 7.50 -51.95
N ILE A 9 -2.59 6.71 -50.91
CA ILE A 9 -3.66 5.91 -50.32
C ILE A 9 -4.73 6.84 -49.72
N VAL A 10 -4.32 7.87 -48.97
CA VAL A 10 -5.24 8.87 -48.42
C VAL A 10 -5.98 9.64 -49.54
N LYS A 11 -5.30 10.02 -50.62
CA LYS A 11 -5.90 10.66 -51.78
C LYS A 11 -6.96 9.77 -52.43
N LYS A 12 -6.64 8.47 -52.59
CA LYS A 12 -7.54 7.48 -53.17
C LYS A 12 -8.76 7.23 -52.29
N MET A 13 -8.63 7.36 -50.97
CA MET A 13 -9.73 7.28 -50.01
C MET A 13 -10.86 8.24 -50.33
N PHE A 14 -10.53 9.47 -50.72
CA PHE A 14 -11.51 10.52 -51.04
C PHE A 14 -12.06 10.45 -52.46
N SER A 15 -11.36 9.83 -53.41
CA SER A 15 -11.78 9.86 -54.85
C SER A 15 -12.46 8.59 -55.34
N LYS A 16 -11.95 7.40 -54.97
CA LYS A 16 -12.42 6.13 -55.53
C LYS A 16 -12.73 5.07 -54.46
N GLY A 17 -12.55 5.41 -53.21
CA GLY A 17 -12.61 4.49 -52.10
C GLY A 17 -11.36 3.58 -52.02
N LEU A 18 -11.15 2.92 -50.86
CA LEU A 18 -10.03 2.06 -50.65
C LEU A 18 -10.41 0.58 -50.86
N THR A 19 -9.50 -0.16 -51.50
CA THR A 19 -9.63 -1.62 -51.55
C THR A 19 -9.42 -2.23 -50.16
N PRO A 20 -9.89 -3.45 -49.85
CA PRO A 20 -9.68 -4.13 -48.58
C PRO A 20 -8.22 -4.19 -48.15
N GLU A 21 -7.32 -4.43 -49.10
CA GLU A 21 -5.86 -4.52 -48.86
C GLU A 21 -5.27 -3.16 -48.46
N GLU A 22 -5.72 -2.07 -49.10
CA GLU A 22 -5.28 -0.72 -48.80
C GLU A 22 -5.81 -0.24 -47.43
N LYS A 23 -7.02 -0.66 -47.02
CA LYS A 23 -7.56 -0.41 -45.68
C LYS A 23 -6.72 -1.10 -44.61
N ILE A 24 -6.29 -2.34 -44.86
CA ILE A 24 -5.42 -3.07 -43.93
C ILE A 24 -4.07 -2.37 -43.81
N LYS A 25 -3.44 -2.00 -44.93
CA LYS A 25 -2.16 -1.26 -44.92
C LYS A 25 -2.24 0.07 -44.17
N LEU A 26 -3.34 0.80 -44.33
CA LEU A 26 -3.56 2.06 -43.63
C LEU A 26 -3.84 1.85 -42.13
N ALA A 27 -4.54 0.77 -41.76
CA ALA A 27 -4.83 0.43 -40.37
C ALA A 27 -3.56 0.02 -39.59
N ASP A 28 -2.55 -0.54 -40.25
CA ASP A 28 -1.29 -0.93 -39.64
C ASP A 28 -0.36 0.24 -39.33
N GLU A 29 -0.58 1.42 -39.95
CA GLU A 29 0.24 2.62 -39.70
C GLU A 29 0.01 3.27 -38.35
N GLY A 30 -1.01 2.86 -37.59
CA GLY A 30 -1.20 3.30 -36.21
C GLY A 30 -2.65 3.52 -35.78
N PRO A 31 -2.86 3.84 -34.49
CA PRO A 31 -4.20 3.97 -33.92
C PRO A 31 -5.01 5.12 -34.52
N VAL A 32 -4.35 6.20 -34.96
CA VAL A 32 -5.01 7.35 -35.59
C VAL A 32 -5.57 7.00 -36.95
N CYS A 33 -4.84 6.22 -37.75
CA CYS A 33 -5.31 5.76 -39.05
C CYS A 33 -6.50 4.79 -38.95
N ARG A 34 -6.51 3.93 -37.93
CA ARG A 34 -7.66 3.06 -37.59
C ARG A 34 -8.90 3.85 -37.19
N LEU A 35 -8.73 4.93 -36.45
CA LEU A 35 -9.84 5.81 -36.06
C LEU A 35 -10.42 6.53 -37.29
N LEU A 36 -9.54 7.06 -38.12
CA LEU A 36 -9.94 7.73 -39.41
C LEU A 36 -10.71 6.77 -40.31
N LEU A 37 -10.27 5.55 -40.50
CA LEU A 37 -10.97 4.55 -41.29
C LEU A 37 -12.35 4.21 -40.72
N ARG A 38 -12.49 4.06 -39.40
CA ARG A 38 -13.79 3.84 -38.74
C ARG A 38 -14.75 5.00 -38.90
N GLN A 39 -14.27 6.24 -38.83
CA GLN A 39 -15.09 7.43 -39.06
C GLN A 39 -15.48 7.56 -40.50
N TRP A 40 -14.56 7.26 -41.43
CA TRP A 40 -14.82 7.27 -42.85
C TRP A 40 -15.92 6.30 -43.27
N ASP A 41 -15.81 5.04 -42.87
CA ASP A 41 -16.81 4.00 -43.16
C ASP A 41 -18.18 4.33 -42.56
N LYS A 42 -18.23 5.08 -41.44
CA LYS A 42 -19.47 5.52 -40.79
C LYS A 42 -20.18 6.66 -41.52
N PHE A 43 -19.42 7.61 -42.06
CA PHE A 43 -19.98 8.85 -42.63
C PHE A 43 -20.04 8.87 -44.17
N PHE A 44 -19.19 8.09 -44.84
CA PHE A 44 -19.02 8.16 -46.30
C PHE A 44 -19.21 6.81 -47.00
N GLY A 45 -19.85 5.85 -46.38
CA GLY A 45 -20.10 4.50 -46.91
C GLY A 45 -21.00 4.43 -48.16
N THR A 46 -21.38 5.57 -48.76
CA THR A 46 -22.10 5.68 -50.04
C THR A 46 -21.42 6.73 -50.92
N SER A 47 -21.05 6.27 -52.10
CA SER A 47 -20.38 7.00 -53.18
C SER A 47 -20.73 8.51 -53.27
N ILE A 48 -19.74 9.36 -53.02
CA ILE A 48 -19.87 10.81 -53.33
C ILE A 48 -19.27 11.04 -54.70
N GLU A 49 -20.12 10.97 -55.73
CA GLU A 49 -19.82 11.48 -57.08
C GLU A 49 -19.97 13.01 -57.10
N ASN A 50 -19.02 13.73 -56.55
CA ASN A 50 -19.00 15.19 -56.72
C ASN A 50 -17.56 15.69 -56.89
N LYS A 51 -17.07 15.53 -58.13
CA LYS A 51 -15.75 15.95 -58.59
C LYS A 51 -15.38 17.39 -58.24
N LYS A 52 -16.40 18.26 -58.15
CA LYS A 52 -16.24 19.67 -57.82
C LYS A 52 -15.88 19.90 -56.37
N ILE A 53 -16.45 19.14 -55.45
CA ILE A 53 -16.15 19.21 -54.02
C ILE A 53 -14.76 18.62 -53.75
N GLU A 54 -14.37 17.59 -54.50
CA GLU A 54 -13.04 17.00 -54.39
C GLU A 54 -11.93 17.98 -54.78
N GLU A 55 -12.09 18.72 -55.90
CA GLU A 55 -11.12 19.73 -56.34
C GLU A 55 -11.06 20.93 -55.34
N GLU A 56 -12.18 21.35 -54.78
CA GLU A 56 -12.23 22.45 -53.84
C GLU A 56 -11.59 22.08 -52.50
N ILE A 57 -11.80 20.86 -52.02
CA ILE A 57 -11.14 20.35 -50.83
C ILE A 57 -9.62 20.19 -51.05
N TRP A 58 -9.23 19.69 -52.23
CA TRP A 58 -7.80 19.52 -52.54
C TRP A 58 -7.07 20.84 -52.72
N THR A 59 -7.69 21.83 -53.36
CA THR A 59 -7.10 23.16 -53.45
C THR A 59 -6.96 23.82 -52.08
N ASN A 60 -7.94 23.70 -51.22
CA ASN A 60 -7.85 24.20 -49.84
C ASN A 60 -6.77 23.47 -49.01
N ILE A 61 -6.69 22.14 -49.11
CA ILE A 61 -5.66 21.38 -48.37
C ILE A 61 -4.25 21.66 -48.88
N THR A 62 -4.07 21.76 -50.22
CA THR A 62 -2.75 22.06 -50.77
C THR A 62 -2.33 23.51 -50.51
N ASP A 63 -3.25 24.45 -50.48
CA ASP A 63 -2.96 25.85 -50.12
C ASP A 63 -2.62 25.97 -48.63
N VAL A 64 -3.35 25.30 -47.74
CA VAL A 64 -3.11 25.37 -46.31
C VAL A 64 -1.87 24.58 -45.91
N CYS A 65 -1.61 23.40 -46.50
CA CYS A 65 -0.52 22.50 -46.08
C CYS A 65 0.79 22.71 -46.83
N TRP A 66 0.77 23.17 -48.12
CA TRP A 66 1.98 23.25 -48.95
C TRP A 66 2.32 24.64 -49.49
N ASN A 67 1.30 25.50 -49.81
CA ASN A 67 1.56 26.83 -50.33
C ASN A 67 1.64 27.91 -49.26
N HIS A 68 1.29 27.62 -48.01
CA HIS A 68 1.72 28.48 -46.92
C HIS A 68 3.24 28.37 -46.80
N LYS A 69 3.96 29.13 -47.64
CA LYS A 69 5.24 29.65 -47.21
C LYS A 69 4.97 30.24 -45.83
N PRO A 70 5.61 29.71 -44.74
CA PRO A 70 5.42 30.37 -43.47
C PRO A 70 5.71 31.84 -43.73
N ALA A 71 4.70 32.68 -43.62
CA ALA A 71 4.94 34.11 -43.58
C ALA A 71 6.03 34.23 -42.53
N LYS A 72 7.22 34.59 -42.94
CA LYS A 72 8.27 35.00 -42.04
C LYS A 72 7.69 36.22 -41.35
N LYS A 73 6.82 36.02 -40.36
CA LYS A 73 6.59 37.00 -39.32
C LYS A 73 7.98 37.28 -38.81
N LYS A 74 8.58 38.39 -39.27
CA LYS A 74 9.66 39.03 -38.57
C LYS A 74 9.15 39.15 -37.15
N LEU A 75 9.53 38.23 -36.29
CA LEU A 75 9.41 38.37 -34.84
C LEU A 75 10.35 39.55 -34.53
N SER A 76 9.80 40.75 -34.82
CA SER A 76 10.34 42.01 -34.44
C SER A 76 10.51 41.99 -32.95
N GLY A 77 11.77 41.99 -32.52
CA GLY A 77 12.11 42.52 -31.22
C GLY A 77 11.60 41.77 -29.98
N TYR A 78 11.39 40.46 -30.03
CA TYR A 78 11.20 39.71 -28.79
C TYR A 78 12.55 39.61 -28.10
N ASN A 79 12.69 40.48 -27.10
CA ASN A 79 13.91 40.75 -26.35
C ASN A 79 14.69 39.48 -26.05
N ARG A 80 16.05 39.48 -26.27
CA ARG A 80 16.97 38.45 -25.81
C ARG A 80 16.68 38.04 -24.36
N GLY A 81 16.24 39.01 -23.52
CA GLY A 81 15.81 38.76 -22.15
C GLY A 81 14.67 37.74 -22.00
N PHE A 82 13.61 37.79 -22.87
CA PHE A 82 12.51 36.81 -22.77
C PHE A 82 12.94 35.40 -23.17
N ARG A 83 13.82 35.24 -24.15
CA ARG A 83 14.38 33.93 -24.52
C ARG A 83 15.24 33.34 -23.38
N ILE A 84 16.00 34.19 -22.69
CA ILE A 84 16.78 33.78 -21.51
C ILE A 84 15.82 33.42 -20.38
N LEU A 85 14.79 34.21 -20.14
CA LEU A 85 13.80 33.93 -19.09
C LEU A 85 13.01 32.62 -19.35
N ALA A 86 12.62 32.37 -20.60
CA ALA A 86 11.98 31.14 -21.02
C ALA A 86 12.90 29.92 -20.88
N ALA A 87 14.20 30.06 -21.26
CA ALA A 87 15.19 29.01 -21.10
C ALA A 87 15.44 28.68 -19.62
N VAL A 88 15.53 29.70 -18.76
CA VAL A 88 15.67 29.52 -17.30
C VAL A 88 14.43 28.85 -16.70
N ALA A 89 13.22 29.26 -17.11
CA ALA A 89 11.99 28.63 -16.66
C ALA A 89 11.91 27.16 -17.07
N CYS A 90 12.27 26.81 -18.31
CA CYS A 90 12.36 25.42 -18.77
C CYS A 90 13.41 24.62 -17.98
N LEU A 91 14.57 25.21 -17.71
CA LEU A 91 15.60 24.56 -16.94
C LEU A 91 15.17 24.31 -15.48
N LEU A 92 14.49 25.27 -14.86
CA LEU A 92 13.90 25.09 -13.52
C LEU A 92 12.81 24.02 -13.50
N LEU A 93 11.98 23.93 -14.54
CA LEU A 93 10.98 22.85 -14.67
C LEU A 93 11.66 21.49 -14.83
N VAL A 94 12.71 21.38 -15.66
CA VAL A 94 13.46 20.13 -15.84
C VAL A 94 14.16 19.73 -14.54
N VAL A 95 14.85 20.67 -13.87
CA VAL A 95 15.49 20.40 -12.59
C VAL A 95 14.47 20.09 -11.50
N GLY A 96 13.36 20.82 -11.46
CA GLY A 96 12.27 20.57 -10.51
C GLY A 96 11.62 19.21 -10.72
N THR A 97 11.32 18.82 -11.97
CA THR A 97 10.78 17.49 -12.28
C THR A 97 11.80 16.38 -12.01
N TRP A 98 13.07 16.60 -12.33
CA TRP A 98 14.16 15.69 -11.98
C TRP A 98 14.28 15.52 -10.46
N TYR A 99 14.26 16.62 -9.71
CA TYR A 99 14.28 16.59 -8.24
C TYR A 99 13.06 15.84 -7.66
N LEU A 100 11.85 16.08 -8.16
CA LEU A 100 10.64 15.36 -7.73
C LEU A 100 10.69 13.87 -8.08
N ILE A 101 11.29 13.48 -9.21
CA ILE A 101 11.42 12.07 -9.60
C ILE A 101 12.49 11.37 -8.75
N THR A 102 13.61 12.03 -8.48
CA THR A 102 14.71 11.47 -7.70
C THR A 102 14.46 11.53 -6.19
N SER A 103 13.57 12.42 -5.71
CA SER A 103 13.16 12.52 -4.31
C SER A 103 12.15 11.47 -3.87
N ARG A 104 11.70 10.58 -4.77
CA ARG A 104 10.95 9.38 -4.35
C ARG A 104 11.93 8.51 -3.57
N ALA A 105 11.78 8.51 -2.24
CA ALA A 105 12.53 7.60 -1.38
C ALA A 105 12.36 6.18 -1.92
N SER A 106 13.48 5.52 -2.23
CA SER A 106 13.49 4.09 -2.54
C SER A 106 12.98 3.37 -1.29
N LEU A 107 12.06 2.43 -1.45
CA LEU A 107 11.59 1.58 -0.36
C LEU A 107 12.35 0.26 -0.43
N GLU A 108 13.06 -0.07 0.62
CA GLU A 108 13.53 -1.43 0.81
C GLU A 108 12.36 -2.31 1.24
N THR A 109 12.17 -3.44 0.59
CA THR A 109 11.01 -4.31 0.85
C THR A 109 11.47 -5.65 1.38
N ILE A 110 10.92 -6.05 2.52
CA ILE A 110 11.14 -7.36 3.13
C ILE A 110 9.86 -8.17 2.93
N VAL A 111 9.95 -9.26 2.20
CA VAL A 111 8.81 -10.13 1.91
C VAL A 111 9.07 -11.52 2.47
N LEU A 112 8.08 -12.08 3.18
CA LEU A 112 8.07 -13.49 3.56
C LEU A 112 7.29 -14.31 2.53
N GLY A 113 7.89 -15.39 2.06
CA GLY A 113 7.21 -16.35 1.22
C GLY A 113 6.10 -17.11 1.98
N PRO A 114 5.07 -17.63 1.28
CA PRO A 114 3.94 -18.31 1.92
C PRO A 114 4.30 -19.63 2.63
N ALA A 115 5.48 -20.19 2.39
CA ALA A 115 5.97 -21.41 3.01
C ALA A 115 6.83 -21.15 4.25
N ASP A 116 7.19 -19.89 4.54
CA ASP A 116 8.09 -19.55 5.62
C ASP A 116 7.34 -19.39 6.94
N THR A 117 8.04 -19.76 7.99
CA THR A 117 7.63 -19.45 9.35
C THR A 117 7.92 -17.98 9.66
N ARG A 118 7.50 -17.52 10.84
CA ARG A 118 7.79 -16.15 11.30
C ARG A 118 9.30 -15.81 11.16
N MET A 119 9.61 -14.68 10.52
CA MET A 119 10.95 -14.16 10.34
C MET A 119 11.23 -13.00 11.29
N THR A 120 12.38 -13.02 11.95
CA THR A 120 12.86 -11.90 12.78
C THR A 120 13.79 -11.02 11.94
N TYR A 121 13.57 -9.72 11.95
CA TYR A 121 14.39 -8.75 11.25
C TYR A 121 14.71 -7.55 12.15
N VAL A 122 15.94 -7.03 12.06
CA VAL A 122 16.38 -5.87 12.83
C VAL A 122 16.46 -4.67 11.88
N LEU A 123 15.66 -3.64 12.17
CA LEU A 123 15.64 -2.39 11.42
C LEU A 123 16.90 -1.53 11.69
N PRO A 124 17.22 -0.55 10.82
CA PRO A 124 18.41 0.29 10.98
C PRO A 124 18.51 1.08 12.30
N ASP A 125 17.36 1.33 12.97
CA ASP A 125 17.27 2.00 14.27
C ASP A 125 17.44 1.02 15.45
N SER A 126 17.75 -0.24 15.17
CA SER A 126 17.80 -1.37 16.12
C SER A 126 16.43 -1.75 16.72
N SER A 127 15.32 -1.32 16.14
CA SER A 127 14.01 -1.91 16.40
C SER A 127 13.95 -3.32 15.81
N VAL A 128 13.24 -4.21 16.49
CA VAL A 128 13.11 -5.60 16.05
C VAL A 128 11.68 -5.82 15.58
N VAL A 129 11.54 -6.50 14.45
CA VAL A 129 10.24 -6.87 13.87
C VAL A 129 10.16 -8.38 13.65
N TRP A 130 8.99 -8.95 13.90
CA TRP A 130 8.66 -10.36 13.65
C TRP A 130 7.54 -10.41 12.64
N LEU A 131 7.90 -10.68 11.38
CA LEU A 131 6.96 -10.81 10.27
C LEU A 131 6.35 -12.21 10.26
N ALA A 132 5.03 -12.28 10.13
CA ALA A 132 4.35 -13.54 9.87
C ALA A 132 4.51 -13.96 8.40
N ALA A 133 4.24 -15.23 8.09
CA ALA A 133 4.26 -15.73 6.72
C ALA A 133 3.30 -14.94 5.82
N GLY A 134 3.72 -14.60 4.61
CA GLY A 134 2.94 -13.81 3.65
C GLY A 134 2.86 -12.31 3.95
N SER A 135 3.52 -11.83 5.02
CA SER A 135 3.54 -10.41 5.36
C SER A 135 4.65 -9.68 4.61
N THR A 136 4.39 -8.43 4.25
CA THR A 136 5.35 -7.53 3.59
C THR A 136 5.61 -6.32 4.45
N LEU A 137 6.88 -6.00 4.69
CA LEU A 137 7.31 -4.78 5.35
C LEU A 137 8.24 -4.00 4.43
N SER A 138 7.93 -2.73 4.19
CA SER A 138 8.73 -1.84 3.34
C SER A 138 9.15 -0.61 4.13
N TYR A 139 10.38 -0.17 3.95
CA TYR A 139 10.88 1.06 4.56
C TYR A 139 11.89 1.77 3.62
N PRO A 140 12.09 3.11 3.75
CA PRO A 140 13.00 3.86 2.88
C PRO A 140 14.47 3.65 3.25
N ASP A 141 15.38 3.82 2.29
CA ASP A 141 16.82 3.72 2.49
C ASP A 141 17.33 4.70 3.55
N ASP A 142 16.72 5.89 3.66
CA ASP A 142 17.05 6.90 4.67
C ASP A 142 16.17 6.79 5.94
N PHE A 143 15.80 5.58 6.31
CA PHE A 143 14.91 5.23 7.43
C PHE A 143 15.17 6.00 8.73
N LEU A 144 16.44 6.23 9.08
CA LEU A 144 16.80 6.92 10.31
C LEU A 144 16.33 8.38 10.37
N LYS A 145 16.01 9.01 9.22
CA LYS A 145 15.48 10.38 9.18
C LYS A 145 14.01 10.41 9.54
N GLU A 146 13.23 9.44 9.08
CA GLU A 146 11.77 9.46 9.21
C GLU A 146 11.19 8.21 9.81
N ARG A 147 11.90 7.24 10.26
CA ARG A 147 11.47 5.99 10.93
C ARG A 147 10.05 5.54 10.54
N LYS A 148 9.79 5.45 9.23
CA LYS A 148 8.49 5.05 8.67
C LYS A 148 8.58 3.70 7.98
N VAL A 149 7.56 2.87 8.19
CA VAL A 149 7.39 1.58 7.51
C VAL A 149 5.99 1.47 6.93
N VAL A 150 5.86 0.71 5.87
CA VAL A 150 4.57 0.31 5.29
C VAL A 150 4.42 -1.19 5.50
N LEU A 151 3.28 -1.60 6.05
CA LEU A 151 2.97 -2.98 6.40
C LEU A 151 1.79 -3.51 5.59
N GLU A 152 1.93 -4.75 5.11
CA GLU A 152 0.84 -5.59 4.63
C GLU A 152 0.92 -6.94 5.35
N GLY A 153 -0.19 -7.41 5.91
CA GLY A 153 -0.26 -8.65 6.67
C GLY A 153 -0.06 -8.48 8.18
N GLU A 154 0.65 -9.40 8.83
CA GLU A 154 0.82 -9.43 10.28
C GLU A 154 2.29 -9.27 10.69
N THR A 155 2.54 -8.34 11.62
CA THR A 155 3.88 -8.08 12.15
C THR A 155 3.81 -7.64 13.60
N SER A 156 4.68 -8.22 14.43
CA SER A 156 4.93 -7.75 15.78
C SER A 156 6.16 -6.85 15.81
N PHE A 157 6.10 -5.80 16.60
CA PHE A 157 7.14 -4.78 16.70
C PHE A 157 7.64 -4.63 18.14
N GLU A 158 8.94 -4.55 18.30
CA GLU A 158 9.62 -4.04 19.50
C GLU A 158 10.41 -2.81 19.08
N VAL A 159 9.78 -1.64 19.23
CA VAL A 159 10.36 -0.38 18.78
C VAL A 159 11.27 0.19 19.83
N LYS A 160 12.53 0.45 19.45
CA LYS A 160 13.52 1.07 20.32
C LYS A 160 13.22 2.54 20.54
N LYS A 161 13.25 2.97 21.79
CA LYS A 161 13.13 4.38 22.17
C LYS A 161 14.39 5.13 21.75
N MET A 162 14.23 6.17 20.91
CA MET A 162 15.33 7.01 20.44
C MET A 162 15.54 8.22 21.32
N THR A 163 16.81 8.58 21.53
CA THR A 163 17.20 9.84 22.16
C THR A 163 16.70 11.01 21.28
N GLY A 164 15.91 11.94 21.86
CA GLY A 164 15.26 13.01 21.08
C GLY A 164 13.80 12.75 20.71
N GLY A 165 13.26 11.54 20.99
CA GLY A 165 11.83 11.26 20.87
C GLY A 165 11.28 11.21 19.46
N SER A 166 12.13 10.95 18.45
CA SER A 166 11.69 10.76 17.07
C SER A 166 10.65 9.63 16.98
N PRO A 167 9.46 9.90 16.43
CA PRO A 167 8.41 8.89 16.33
C PRO A 167 8.77 7.80 15.33
N PHE A 168 8.27 6.60 15.57
CA PHE A 168 8.25 5.49 14.63
C PHE A 168 6.83 5.35 14.08
N ARG A 169 6.66 5.26 12.78
CA ARG A 169 5.37 5.26 12.10
C ARG A 169 5.16 4.01 11.29
N VAL A 170 4.03 3.35 11.49
CA VAL A 170 3.59 2.21 10.68
C VAL A 170 2.35 2.60 9.91
N TYR A 171 2.46 2.55 8.59
CA TYR A 171 1.37 2.78 7.66
C TYR A 171 0.82 1.44 7.18
N PHE A 172 -0.47 1.27 7.21
CA PHE A 172 -1.17 0.09 6.67
C PHE A 172 -2.58 0.51 6.25
N LYS A 173 -2.99 0.10 5.04
CA LYS A 173 -4.26 0.55 4.45
C LYS A 173 -4.37 2.09 4.49
N ASP A 174 -5.43 2.62 5.10
CA ASP A 174 -5.65 4.05 5.32
C ASP A 174 -5.41 4.49 6.78
N ALA A 175 -4.70 3.66 7.54
CA ALA A 175 -4.40 3.88 8.95
C ALA A 175 -2.90 4.09 9.23
N LEU A 176 -2.63 4.76 10.34
CA LEU A 176 -1.31 5.07 10.87
C LEU A 176 -1.24 4.72 12.35
N VAL A 177 -0.19 4.02 12.72
CA VAL A 177 0.25 3.82 14.10
C VAL A 177 1.52 4.64 14.34
N GLU A 178 1.49 5.57 15.29
CA GLU A 178 2.66 6.32 15.72
C GLU A 178 3.07 5.91 17.15
N VAL A 179 4.37 5.63 17.35
CA VAL A 179 4.92 5.19 18.62
C VAL A 179 6.31 5.80 18.87
N LYS A 180 6.79 5.76 20.13
CA LYS A 180 8.13 6.27 20.49
C LYS A 180 9.06 5.21 21.08
N GLY A 181 8.51 4.12 21.54
CA GLY A 181 9.25 3.02 22.18
C GLY A 181 8.23 2.08 22.80
N THR A 182 7.82 1.05 22.06
CA THR A 182 6.53 0.38 22.27
C THR A 182 6.64 -1.03 21.74
N GLU A 183 6.02 -1.98 22.43
CA GLU A 183 5.83 -3.34 21.95
C GLU A 183 4.36 -3.53 21.56
N PHE A 184 4.13 -3.91 20.31
CA PHE A 184 2.78 -4.06 19.77
C PHE A 184 2.75 -5.03 18.59
N ASN A 185 1.55 -5.51 18.26
CA ASN A 185 1.28 -6.32 17.07
C ASN A 185 0.27 -5.58 16.19
N ILE A 186 0.48 -5.65 14.89
CA ILE A 186 -0.51 -5.27 13.88
C ILE A 186 -0.79 -6.50 13.03
N LYS A 187 -2.07 -6.79 12.83
CA LYS A 187 -2.58 -7.76 11.87
C LYS A 187 -3.58 -7.05 10.98
N SER A 188 -3.30 -7.01 9.68
CA SER A 188 -4.15 -6.30 8.71
C SER A 188 -4.42 -7.20 7.51
N ASP A 189 -5.69 -7.41 7.22
CA ASP A 189 -6.18 -8.02 5.99
C ASP A 189 -6.97 -6.99 5.16
N ASP A 190 -7.79 -7.44 4.21
CA ASP A 190 -8.54 -6.55 3.34
C ASP A 190 -9.79 -5.97 4.00
N GLU A 191 -10.32 -6.60 5.04
CA GLU A 191 -11.57 -6.23 5.70
C GLU A 191 -11.34 -5.57 7.07
N VAL A 192 -10.34 -6.07 7.82
CA VAL A 192 -10.12 -5.73 9.21
C VAL A 192 -8.64 -5.52 9.51
N ALA A 193 -8.35 -4.54 10.36
CA ALA A 193 -7.02 -4.38 10.95
C ALA A 193 -7.12 -4.38 12.48
N GLU A 194 -6.28 -5.21 13.11
CA GLU A 194 -6.17 -5.31 14.57
C GLU A 194 -4.82 -4.74 15.02
N VAL A 195 -4.85 -3.87 16.02
CA VAL A 195 -3.64 -3.33 16.66
C VAL A 195 -3.69 -3.67 18.14
N THR A 196 -2.76 -4.50 18.61
CA THR A 196 -2.66 -4.92 20.01
C THR A 196 -1.44 -4.29 20.66
N LEU A 197 -1.64 -3.56 21.75
CA LEU A 197 -0.56 -2.93 22.52
C LEU A 197 -0.18 -3.77 23.74
N PHE A 198 1.10 -4.15 23.83
CA PHE A 198 1.66 -4.88 24.99
C PHE A 198 2.30 -3.92 25.98
N THR A 199 3.22 -3.06 25.54
CA THR A 199 3.90 -2.07 26.41
C THR A 199 4.06 -0.74 25.69
N GLY A 200 4.07 0.36 26.47
CA GLY A 200 4.26 1.71 25.93
C GLY A 200 2.96 2.44 25.62
N LYS A 201 2.92 3.18 24.52
CA LYS A 201 1.79 3.98 24.07
C LYS A 201 1.72 3.97 22.54
N ILE A 202 0.52 3.89 22.02
CA ILE A 202 0.22 4.05 20.59
C ILE A 202 -0.71 5.24 20.40
N ASP A 203 -0.41 6.08 19.41
CA ASP A 203 -1.35 7.02 18.82
C ASP A 203 -1.82 6.40 17.48
N PHE A 204 -3.08 5.93 17.44
CA PHE A 204 -3.70 5.30 16.27
C PHE A 204 -4.54 6.32 15.52
N GLN A 205 -4.36 6.44 14.21
CA GLN A 205 -5.08 7.40 13.40
C GLN A 205 -5.55 6.77 12.09
N VAL A 206 -6.80 7.01 11.70
CA VAL A 206 -7.36 6.70 10.39
C VAL A 206 -7.48 7.99 9.59
N THR A 207 -7.25 7.93 8.29
CA THR A 207 -7.35 9.09 7.41
C THR A 207 -8.72 9.77 7.52
N GLY A 208 -8.73 11.04 7.92
CA GLY A 208 -9.94 11.84 8.10
C GLY A 208 -10.62 11.70 9.47
N GLN A 209 -9.99 11.01 10.43
CA GLN A 209 -10.48 10.89 11.81
C GLN A 209 -9.44 11.44 12.80
N GLU A 210 -9.88 11.72 14.03
CA GLU A 210 -8.99 12.10 15.12
C GLU A 210 -8.17 10.91 15.61
N ALA A 211 -6.97 11.19 16.11
CA ALA A 211 -6.10 10.15 16.66
C ALA A 211 -6.65 9.60 17.98
N ILE A 212 -6.59 8.29 18.16
CA ILE A 212 -7.01 7.57 19.35
C ILE A 212 -5.77 7.07 20.10
N GLU A 213 -5.68 7.39 21.37
CA GLU A 213 -4.64 6.87 22.25
C GLU A 213 -4.98 5.44 22.69
N VAL A 214 -4.08 4.49 22.41
CA VAL A 214 -4.19 3.09 22.87
C VAL A 214 -3.31 2.89 24.09
N LYS A 215 -3.85 2.25 25.12
CA LYS A 215 -3.14 1.92 26.36
C LYS A 215 -2.67 0.47 26.38
N PRO A 216 -1.68 0.12 27.20
CA PRO A 216 -1.26 -1.27 27.37
C PRO A 216 -2.43 -2.21 27.68
N ALA A 217 -2.37 -3.42 27.20
CA ALA A 217 -3.42 -4.42 27.28
C ALA A 217 -4.71 -4.06 26.52
N GLN A 218 -4.67 -3.12 25.60
CA GLN A 218 -5.79 -2.84 24.71
C GLN A 218 -5.52 -3.35 23.29
N ARG A 219 -6.63 -3.74 22.63
CA ARG A 219 -6.69 -4.00 21.20
C ARG A 219 -7.66 -3.02 20.56
N ILE A 220 -7.25 -2.46 19.44
CA ILE A 220 -8.14 -1.79 18.49
C ILE A 220 -8.44 -2.75 17.35
N THR A 221 -9.72 -2.85 17.00
CA THR A 221 -10.20 -3.50 15.77
C THR A 221 -10.77 -2.41 14.87
N TYR A 222 -10.14 -2.23 13.72
CA TYR A 222 -10.55 -1.26 12.71
C TYR A 222 -11.16 -1.99 11.51
N TYR A 223 -12.44 -1.73 11.25
CA TYR A 223 -13.19 -2.24 10.10
C TYR A 223 -13.03 -1.28 8.93
N ILE A 224 -12.33 -1.72 7.87
CA ILE A 224 -11.86 -0.86 6.77
C ILE A 224 -13.04 -0.27 5.99
N ASP A 225 -14.03 -1.06 5.63
CA ASP A 225 -15.18 -0.64 4.83
C ASP A 225 -16.08 0.37 5.55
N SER A 226 -16.40 0.09 6.81
CA SER A 226 -17.28 0.95 7.62
C SER A 226 -16.55 2.11 8.29
N LYS A 227 -15.21 2.08 8.30
CA LYS A 227 -14.33 3.00 9.06
C LYS A 227 -14.66 3.06 10.55
N THR A 228 -15.17 1.96 11.09
CA THR A 228 -15.55 1.84 12.50
C THR A 228 -14.36 1.31 13.29
N ILE A 229 -14.17 1.85 14.50
CA ILE A 229 -13.11 1.46 15.41
C ILE A 229 -13.74 0.93 16.70
N GLU A 230 -13.36 -0.28 17.09
CA GLU A 230 -13.72 -0.88 18.36
C GLU A 230 -12.48 -1.03 19.23
N THR A 231 -12.62 -0.85 20.55
CA THR A 231 -11.54 -1.01 21.51
C THR A 231 -11.96 -1.99 22.58
N GLU A 232 -11.12 -2.98 22.83
CA GLU A 232 -11.30 -3.95 23.90
C GLU A 232 -10.08 -4.03 24.82
N THR A 233 -10.30 -4.38 26.08
CA THR A 233 -9.21 -4.65 27.03
C THR A 233 -8.95 -6.15 27.07
N LEU A 234 -7.69 -6.54 26.87
CA LEU A 234 -7.23 -7.91 26.86
C LEU A 234 -6.65 -8.28 28.23
N ASP A 235 -6.80 -9.54 28.57
CA ASP A 235 -6.05 -10.13 29.68
C ASP A 235 -4.73 -10.72 29.15
N ILE A 236 -3.69 -9.89 29.17
CA ILE A 236 -2.35 -10.25 28.69
C ILE A 236 -1.34 -10.38 29.84
N GLU A 237 -1.81 -10.47 31.07
CA GLU A 237 -0.92 -10.66 32.21
C GLU A 237 -0.04 -11.90 32.04
N GLY A 238 1.27 -11.71 32.09
CA GLY A 238 2.25 -12.77 31.87
C GLY A 238 2.41 -13.24 30.41
N TYR A 239 1.69 -12.66 29.45
CA TYR A 239 1.79 -13.09 28.06
C TYR A 239 3.08 -12.58 27.41
N ASP A 240 3.94 -13.50 26.99
CA ASP A 240 5.08 -13.25 26.13
C ASP A 240 4.70 -13.52 24.66
N TRP A 241 4.36 -12.46 23.92
CA TRP A 241 3.96 -12.57 22.53
C TRP A 241 5.10 -13.06 21.59
N ARG A 242 6.37 -12.91 22.01
CA ARG A 242 7.51 -13.37 21.23
C ARG A 242 7.58 -14.89 21.18
N LYS A 243 7.18 -15.52 22.27
CA LYS A 243 7.13 -16.97 22.42
C LYS A 243 5.71 -17.53 22.28
N GLU A 244 4.72 -16.63 22.19
CA GLU A 244 3.29 -16.98 22.21
C GLU A 244 2.92 -17.84 23.45
N GLU A 245 3.40 -17.41 24.59
CA GLU A 245 3.18 -18.09 25.85
C GLU A 245 2.82 -17.14 26.99
N TYR A 246 2.12 -17.67 27.98
CA TYR A 246 1.83 -16.98 29.24
C TYR A 246 2.79 -17.50 30.30
N ASN A 247 3.53 -16.61 30.94
CA ASN A 247 4.44 -16.92 32.04
C ASN A 247 3.80 -16.46 33.34
N PHE A 248 3.57 -17.37 34.24
CA PHE A 248 2.98 -17.08 35.55
C PHE A 248 4.03 -17.32 36.63
N THR A 249 4.12 -16.39 37.57
CA THR A 249 4.95 -16.49 38.74
C THR A 249 4.09 -16.23 39.98
N ASP A 250 4.00 -17.21 40.88
CA ASP A 250 3.22 -17.14 42.10
C ASP A 250 1.74 -16.65 41.89
N LYS A 251 1.16 -17.10 40.78
CA LYS A 251 -0.22 -16.74 40.43
C LYS A 251 -1.21 -17.59 41.20
N PRO A 252 -2.15 -17.00 41.98
CA PRO A 252 -3.19 -17.77 42.66
C PRO A 252 -3.99 -18.64 41.72
N LEU A 253 -4.15 -19.92 42.02
CA LEU A 253 -4.88 -20.85 41.14
C LEU A 253 -6.30 -20.42 40.85
N GLY A 254 -6.95 -19.71 41.79
CA GLY A 254 -8.27 -19.17 41.57
C GLY A 254 -8.32 -18.17 40.42
N GLU A 255 -7.31 -17.33 40.32
CA GLU A 255 -7.19 -16.36 39.21
C GLU A 255 -6.79 -17.06 37.91
N LEU A 256 -5.84 -17.99 37.96
CA LEU A 256 -5.41 -18.78 36.80
C LEU A 256 -6.60 -19.58 36.19
N ILE A 257 -7.43 -20.20 37.00
CA ILE A 257 -8.61 -20.93 36.52
C ILE A 257 -9.63 -19.97 35.88
N ASN A 258 -9.78 -18.77 36.41
CA ASN A 258 -10.63 -17.75 35.76
C ASN A 258 -10.11 -17.35 34.39
N LEU A 259 -8.78 -17.18 34.23
CA LEU A 259 -8.14 -16.93 32.94
C LEU A 259 -8.34 -18.09 31.96
N ILE A 260 -8.15 -19.34 32.43
CA ILE A 260 -8.37 -20.55 31.64
C ILE A 260 -9.83 -20.63 31.17
N ASN A 261 -10.77 -20.40 32.08
CA ASN A 261 -12.18 -20.43 31.76
C ASN A 261 -12.55 -19.39 30.66
N LYS A 262 -12.02 -18.19 30.77
CA LYS A 262 -12.19 -17.14 29.77
C LYS A 262 -11.56 -17.52 28.43
N LYS A 263 -10.30 -17.97 28.44
CA LYS A 263 -9.53 -18.31 27.23
C LYS A 263 -10.14 -19.48 26.46
N TYR A 264 -10.56 -20.55 27.16
CA TYR A 264 -11.06 -21.77 26.54
C TYR A 264 -12.58 -21.85 26.49
N HIS A 265 -13.30 -20.77 26.87
CA HIS A 265 -14.77 -20.72 26.92
C HIS A 265 -15.37 -21.91 27.68
N THR A 266 -14.80 -22.22 28.85
CA THR A 266 -15.14 -23.40 29.66
C THR A 266 -15.52 -23.01 31.09
N LYS A 267 -15.91 -24.01 31.92
CA LYS A 267 -16.27 -23.83 33.32
C LYS A 267 -15.52 -24.85 34.19
N VAL A 268 -14.19 -24.75 34.18
CA VAL A 268 -13.37 -25.52 35.12
C VAL A 268 -13.57 -24.95 36.52
N CYS A 269 -13.76 -25.82 37.50
CA CYS A 269 -13.90 -25.47 38.91
C CYS A 269 -13.08 -26.36 39.80
N PHE A 270 -12.84 -25.88 41.02
CA PHE A 270 -12.12 -26.68 42.02
C PHE A 270 -13.07 -27.67 42.68
N GLU A 271 -12.64 -28.92 42.78
CA GLU A 271 -13.31 -29.91 43.61
C GLU A 271 -13.13 -29.52 45.10
N ASN A 272 -11.92 -29.11 45.48
CA ASN A 272 -11.62 -28.61 46.82
C ASN A 272 -11.28 -27.11 46.80
N LYS A 273 -12.14 -26.30 47.42
CA LYS A 273 -11.99 -24.82 47.45
C LYS A 273 -10.70 -24.35 48.15
N LYS A 274 -10.08 -25.18 48.99
CA LYS A 274 -8.80 -24.85 49.63
C LYS A 274 -7.65 -24.70 48.67
N ASN A 275 -7.72 -25.29 47.50
CA ASN A 275 -6.67 -25.22 46.48
C ASN A 275 -6.67 -23.87 45.71
N ARG A 276 -7.65 -23.02 45.97
CA ARG A 276 -7.83 -21.76 45.23
C ARG A 276 -6.69 -20.77 45.43
N ASP A 277 -6.13 -20.77 46.62
CA ASP A 277 -5.07 -19.81 47.05
C ASP A 277 -3.66 -20.35 46.81
N ASN A 278 -3.53 -21.62 46.34
CA ASN A 278 -2.25 -22.19 45.97
C ASN A 278 -1.63 -21.40 44.83
N LEU A 279 -0.31 -21.20 44.86
CA LEU A 279 0.39 -20.38 43.91
C LEU A 279 0.98 -21.25 42.79
N PHE A 280 0.64 -20.89 41.55
CA PHE A 280 1.15 -21.56 40.36
C PHE A 280 2.28 -20.74 39.75
N THR A 281 3.42 -21.42 39.48
CA THR A 281 4.51 -20.88 38.67
C THR A 281 4.75 -21.84 37.52
N GLY A 282 4.66 -21.31 36.29
CA GLY A 282 4.81 -22.13 35.08
C GLY A 282 4.41 -21.40 33.81
N THR A 283 4.58 -22.07 32.68
CA THR A 283 4.33 -21.53 31.35
C THR A 283 3.20 -22.27 30.62
N ILE A 284 2.27 -21.55 30.01
CA ILE A 284 1.18 -22.06 29.19
C ILE A 284 1.29 -21.44 27.80
N ARG A 285 1.40 -22.27 26.75
CA ARG A 285 1.43 -21.77 25.38
C ARG A 285 0.05 -21.27 24.93
N LYS A 286 0.04 -20.29 24.00
CA LYS A 286 -1.18 -19.69 23.48
C LYS A 286 -2.09 -20.74 22.80
N ASP A 287 -1.49 -21.65 22.06
CA ASP A 287 -2.15 -22.72 21.28
C ASP A 287 -2.31 -24.06 22.00
N GLU A 288 -1.91 -24.13 23.30
CA GLU A 288 -1.93 -25.35 24.05
C GLU A 288 -3.35 -25.83 24.36
N GLU A 289 -3.62 -27.11 24.15
CA GLU A 289 -4.93 -27.72 24.43
C GLU A 289 -5.28 -27.67 25.93
N LEU A 290 -6.53 -27.39 26.25
CA LEU A 290 -7.03 -27.30 27.63
C LEU A 290 -6.64 -28.51 28.48
N ALA A 291 -6.74 -29.74 27.94
CA ALA A 291 -6.42 -30.96 28.65
C ALA A 291 -4.92 -31.00 29.07
N LYS A 292 -4.02 -30.53 28.21
CA LYS A 292 -2.58 -30.44 28.54
C LYS A 292 -2.32 -29.39 29.60
N VAL A 293 -2.97 -28.24 29.53
CA VAL A 293 -2.88 -27.15 30.50
C VAL A 293 -3.32 -27.66 31.91
N LEU A 294 -4.50 -28.26 31.98
CA LEU A 294 -5.00 -28.80 33.24
C LEU A 294 -4.09 -29.90 33.82
N ARG A 295 -3.55 -30.76 32.96
CA ARG A 295 -2.59 -31.77 33.38
C ARG A 295 -1.30 -31.15 33.94
N LYS A 296 -0.77 -30.09 33.34
CA LYS A 296 0.38 -29.36 33.87
C LYS A 296 0.13 -28.83 35.28
N ILE A 297 -1.05 -28.17 35.45
CA ILE A 297 -1.47 -27.65 36.73
C ILE A 297 -1.61 -28.76 37.73
N SER A 298 -2.28 -29.87 37.41
CA SER A 298 -2.49 -31.04 38.24
C SER A 298 -1.17 -31.62 38.73
N ILE A 299 -0.20 -31.83 37.82
CA ILE A 299 1.14 -32.33 38.15
C ILE A 299 1.88 -31.39 39.12
N SER A 300 1.74 -30.06 38.91
CA SER A 300 2.43 -29.06 39.77
C SER A 300 1.97 -29.11 41.24
N PHE A 301 0.77 -29.63 41.50
CA PHE A 301 0.17 -29.69 42.83
C PHE A 301 -0.01 -31.13 43.33
N GLY A 302 0.45 -32.15 42.59
CA GLY A 302 0.30 -33.55 42.96
C GLY A 302 -1.15 -34.04 42.99
N LEU A 303 -2.00 -33.46 42.14
CA LEU A 303 -3.42 -33.74 41.99
C LEU A 303 -3.70 -34.73 40.86
#